data_45707a926661dc8e5d82f460962f3b18
#
_entry.id   45707a926661dc8e5d82f460962f3b18
#
_cell.length_a   1.000
_cell.length_b   1.000
_cell.length_c   1.000
_cell.angle_alpha   90.00
_cell.angle_beta   90.00
_cell.angle_gamma   90.00
#
_symmetry.space_group_name_H-M   'P 1'
#
loop_
_entity.id
_entity.type
_entity.pdbx_description
1 polymer ?
#
loop_
_entity_poly.entity_id
_entity_poly.type
_entity_poly.pdbx_seq_one_letter_code
_entity_poly.pdbx_strand_id
1 'polypeptide(L)'
;MLVKRAEQAMLRAKSSALKFVGLTPAQYVALQELEAQPGITAATLARLCLVSPQAIMILLKSMEQQGLITRSFHPRHPNVLELHMTDAGREALHTARQRVEPMEANVYDAFSARELGAFRDYLSRFAEAFEKG
;
A
#
# COMPACT_ATOMS: atom_id res chain seq x y z
N MET A 1 -10.61 -20.18 8.28
CA MET A 1 -10.31 -18.87 8.86
C MET A 1 -10.88 -17.76 8.03
N LEU A 2 -11.85 -17.04 8.58
CA LEU A 2 -12.55 -15.95 7.88
C LEU A 2 -11.63 -14.76 7.58
N VAL A 3 -10.75 -14.39 8.51
CA VAL A 3 -9.82 -13.28 8.32
C VAL A 3 -8.87 -13.54 7.15
N LYS A 4 -8.28 -14.72 7.11
CA LYS A 4 -7.38 -15.11 6.02
C LYS A 4 -8.12 -15.18 4.68
N ARG A 5 -9.33 -15.74 4.70
CA ARG A 5 -10.17 -15.80 3.50
C ARG A 5 -10.49 -14.41 2.96
N ALA A 6 -10.85 -13.48 3.84
CA ALA A 6 -11.13 -12.08 3.46
C ALA A 6 -9.89 -11.41 2.87
N GLU A 7 -8.74 -11.56 3.51
CA GLU A 7 -7.47 -11.02 3.01
C GLU A 7 -7.14 -11.57 1.63
N GLN A 8 -7.22 -12.88 1.45
CA GLN A 8 -6.92 -13.51 0.17
C GLN A 8 -7.88 -13.07 -0.93
N ALA A 9 -9.17 -12.95 -0.61
CA ALA A 9 -10.17 -12.47 -1.58
C ALA A 9 -9.86 -11.04 -2.03
N MET A 10 -9.52 -10.17 -1.08
CA MET A 10 -9.15 -8.79 -1.35
C MET A 10 -7.89 -8.71 -2.21
N LEU A 11 -6.85 -9.47 -1.87
CA LEU A 11 -5.60 -9.47 -2.61
C LEU A 11 -5.77 -10.00 -4.04
N ARG A 12 -6.56 -11.05 -4.23
CA ARG A 12 -6.85 -11.57 -5.56
C ARG A 12 -7.58 -10.55 -6.43
N ALA A 13 -8.57 -9.88 -5.85
CA ALA A 13 -9.33 -8.85 -6.56
C ALA A 13 -8.45 -7.68 -6.96
N LYS A 14 -7.62 -7.20 -6.05
CA LYS A 14 -6.68 -6.10 -6.32
C LYS A 14 -5.62 -6.50 -7.33
N SER A 15 -5.04 -7.69 -7.22
CA SER A 15 -4.06 -8.19 -8.18
C SER A 15 -4.64 -8.25 -9.59
N SER A 16 -5.88 -8.73 -9.72
CA SER A 16 -6.58 -8.78 -11.01
C SER A 16 -6.80 -7.40 -11.59
N ALA A 17 -7.25 -6.45 -10.77
CA ALA A 17 -7.48 -5.06 -11.19
C ALA A 17 -6.19 -4.35 -11.62
N LEU A 18 -5.07 -4.67 -10.98
CA LEU A 18 -3.78 -4.02 -11.22
C LEU A 18 -2.95 -4.67 -12.32
N LYS A 19 -3.34 -5.85 -12.78
CA LYS A 19 -2.58 -6.65 -13.74
C LYS A 19 -2.20 -5.87 -15.00
N PHE A 20 -3.13 -5.11 -15.55
CA PHE A 20 -2.92 -4.35 -16.79
C PHE A 20 -2.08 -3.09 -16.59
N VAL A 21 -1.93 -2.65 -15.36
CA VAL A 21 -1.09 -1.49 -15.01
C VAL A 21 0.35 -1.92 -14.77
N GLY A 22 0.57 -3.21 -14.54
CA GLY A 22 1.89 -3.75 -14.23
C GLY A 22 2.32 -3.51 -12.79
N LEU A 23 1.36 -3.28 -11.88
CA LEU A 23 1.62 -3.08 -10.46
C LEU A 23 1.15 -4.27 -9.65
N THR A 24 1.88 -4.57 -8.57
CA THR A 24 1.40 -5.48 -7.52
C THR A 24 0.58 -4.68 -6.49
N PRO A 25 -0.26 -5.33 -5.67
CA PRO A 25 -0.93 -4.63 -4.57
C PRO A 25 0.04 -3.91 -3.62
N ALA A 26 1.18 -4.51 -3.32
CA ALA A 26 2.19 -3.90 -2.46
C ALA A 26 2.77 -2.62 -3.08
N GLN A 27 3.05 -2.64 -4.38
CA GLN A 27 3.53 -1.45 -5.10
C GLN A 27 2.48 -0.35 -5.13
N TYR A 28 1.22 -0.72 -5.32
CA TYR A 28 0.11 0.24 -5.30
C TYR A 28 0.01 0.95 -3.95
N VAL A 29 0.06 0.20 -2.85
CA VAL A 29 0.04 0.78 -1.50
C VAL A 29 1.24 1.70 -1.28
N ALA A 30 2.43 1.27 -1.69
CA ALA A 30 3.64 2.08 -1.57
C ALA A 30 3.53 3.40 -2.33
N LEU A 31 3.00 3.38 -3.55
CA LEU A 31 2.80 4.60 -4.33
C LEU A 31 1.78 5.54 -3.67
N GLN A 32 0.71 5.00 -3.08
CA GLN A 32 -0.26 5.81 -2.33
C GLN A 32 0.38 6.52 -1.15
N GLU A 33 1.24 5.83 -0.40
CA GLU A 33 1.95 6.42 0.74
C GLU A 33 2.96 7.47 0.29
N LEU A 34 3.65 7.24 -0.82
CA LEU A 34 4.57 8.21 -1.39
C LEU A 34 3.88 9.49 -1.86
N GLU A 35 2.68 9.36 -2.40
CA GLU A 35 1.87 10.52 -2.78
C GLU A 35 1.46 11.33 -1.56
N ALA A 36 1.04 10.64 -0.50
CA ALA A 36 0.60 11.29 0.73
C ALA A 36 1.75 11.96 1.48
N GLN A 37 2.95 11.40 1.42
CA GLN A 37 4.12 11.87 2.15
C GLN A 37 5.36 11.90 1.24
N PRO A 38 5.51 12.91 0.37
CA PRO A 38 6.72 13.04 -0.44
C PRO A 38 7.97 13.12 0.42
N GLY A 39 9.02 12.37 0.07
CA GLY A 39 10.24 12.32 0.87
C GLY A 39 10.18 11.34 2.03
N ILE A 40 9.14 10.52 2.12
CA ILE A 40 9.01 9.49 3.17
C ILE A 40 10.26 8.61 3.18
N THR A 41 10.70 8.21 4.38
CA THR A 41 11.84 7.31 4.52
C THR A 41 11.45 5.86 4.25
N ALA A 42 12.41 5.06 3.83
CA ALA A 42 12.19 3.62 3.63
C ALA A 42 11.72 2.94 4.91
N ALA A 43 12.30 3.33 6.06
CA ALA A 43 11.90 2.76 7.35
C ALA A 43 10.45 3.07 7.70
N THR A 44 10.01 4.31 7.48
CA THR A 44 8.61 4.70 7.72
C THR A 44 7.66 3.97 6.77
N LEU A 45 8.03 3.87 5.50
CA LEU A 45 7.22 3.15 4.52
C LEU A 45 7.06 1.68 4.90
N ALA A 46 8.14 1.03 5.37
CA ALA A 46 8.07 -0.36 5.82
C ALA A 46 7.06 -0.54 6.96
N ARG A 47 7.06 0.38 7.93
CA ARG A 47 6.09 0.34 9.03
C ARG A 47 4.65 0.52 8.54
N LEU A 48 4.41 1.47 7.63
CA LEU A 48 3.07 1.71 7.08
C LEU A 48 2.58 0.53 6.25
N CYS A 49 3.47 -0.11 5.51
CA CYS A 49 3.12 -1.28 4.69
C CYS A 49 3.10 -2.59 5.48
N LEU A 50 3.46 -2.56 6.76
CA LEU A 50 3.50 -3.74 7.65
C LEU A 50 4.44 -4.83 7.10
N VAL A 51 5.59 -4.43 6.60
CA VAL A 51 6.60 -5.35 6.07
C VAL A 51 7.95 -5.14 6.76
N SER A 52 8.82 -6.14 6.65
CA SER A 52 10.17 -6.06 7.20
C SER A 52 11.04 -5.06 6.43
N PRO A 53 12.14 -4.56 7.04
CA PRO A 53 13.10 -3.73 6.33
C PRO A 53 13.67 -4.42 5.08
N GLN A 54 13.88 -5.71 5.12
CA GLN A 54 14.37 -6.48 3.97
C GLN A 54 13.34 -6.52 2.85
N ALA A 55 12.07 -6.77 3.19
CA ALA A 55 10.99 -6.83 2.21
C ALA A 55 10.77 -5.49 1.53
N ILE A 56 10.83 -4.37 2.29
CA ILE A 56 10.65 -3.05 1.69
C ILE A 56 11.80 -2.73 0.74
N MET A 57 13.03 -3.11 1.04
CA MET A 57 14.16 -2.85 0.16
C MET A 57 14.03 -3.61 -1.16
N ILE A 58 13.54 -4.84 -1.13
CA ILE A 58 13.28 -5.62 -2.34
C ILE A 58 12.19 -4.93 -3.18
N LEU A 59 11.11 -4.50 -2.54
CA LEU A 59 10.01 -3.79 -3.20
C LEU A 59 10.50 -2.50 -3.86
N LEU A 60 11.26 -1.69 -3.14
CA LEU A 60 11.76 -0.41 -3.62
C LEU A 60 12.72 -0.58 -4.79
N LYS A 61 13.58 -1.59 -4.74
CA LYS A 61 14.49 -1.90 -5.85
C LYS A 61 13.70 -2.22 -7.12
N SER A 62 12.67 -3.04 -7.00
CA SER A 62 11.78 -3.36 -8.12
C SER A 62 11.11 -2.11 -8.69
N MET A 63 10.58 -1.25 -7.83
CA MET A 63 9.92 -0.02 -8.25
C MET A 63 10.88 0.98 -8.89
N GLU A 64 12.10 1.06 -8.38
CA GLU A 64 13.14 1.89 -8.98
C GLU A 64 13.52 1.38 -10.38
N GLN A 65 13.66 0.07 -10.53
CA GLN A 65 13.94 -0.55 -11.84
C GLN A 65 12.83 -0.30 -12.86
N GLN A 66 11.59 -0.24 -12.40
CA GLN A 66 10.44 0.09 -13.24
C GLN A 66 10.30 1.60 -13.52
N GLY A 67 11.16 2.42 -12.93
CA GLY A 67 11.13 3.87 -13.12
C GLY A 67 10.00 4.58 -12.37
N LEU A 68 9.41 3.93 -11.38
CA LEU A 68 8.26 4.48 -10.63
C LEU A 68 8.68 5.41 -9.50
N ILE A 69 9.87 5.20 -8.95
CA ILE A 69 10.42 5.96 -7.82
C ILE A 69 11.90 6.27 -8.03
N THR A 70 12.37 7.27 -7.28
CA THR A 70 13.80 7.53 -7.09
C THR A 70 14.12 7.44 -5.61
N ARG A 71 15.36 7.09 -5.31
CA ARG A 71 15.87 7.01 -3.94
C ARG A 71 17.04 7.95 -3.81
N SER A 72 17.11 8.69 -2.72
CA SER A 72 18.24 9.56 -2.42
C SER A 72 18.50 9.55 -0.91
N PHE A 73 19.75 9.74 -0.53
CA PHE A 73 20.09 9.90 0.88
C PHE A 73 19.81 11.33 1.33
N HIS A 74 19.35 11.46 2.57
CA HIS A 74 19.08 12.75 3.16
C HIS A 74 20.39 13.57 3.23
N PRO A 75 20.40 14.87 2.83
CA PRO A 75 21.63 15.68 2.83
C PRO A 75 22.34 15.76 4.18
N ARG A 76 21.58 15.76 5.29
CA ARG A 76 22.11 15.87 6.64
C ARG A 76 22.25 14.52 7.35
N HIS A 77 21.59 13.49 6.86
CA HIS A 77 21.55 12.17 7.48
C HIS A 77 21.83 11.11 6.40
N PRO A 78 23.10 10.85 6.07
CA PRO A 78 23.46 9.96 4.96
C PRO A 78 22.94 8.52 5.09
N ASN A 79 22.53 8.10 6.30
CA ASN A 79 21.96 6.78 6.52
C ASN A 79 20.44 6.74 6.33
N VAL A 80 19.82 7.90 6.09
CA VAL A 80 18.37 7.99 5.91
C VAL A 80 18.07 8.04 4.41
N LEU A 81 17.34 7.04 3.94
CA LEU A 81 16.94 6.91 2.54
C LEU A 81 15.56 7.54 2.34
N GLU A 82 15.53 8.61 1.55
CA GLU A 82 14.30 9.29 1.16
C GLU A 82 13.80 8.78 -0.18
N LEU A 83 12.50 8.72 -0.31
CA LEU A 83 11.83 8.18 -1.49
C LEU A 83 10.97 9.24 -2.15
N HIS A 84 11.03 9.30 -3.47
CA HIS A 84 10.23 10.23 -4.27
C HIS A 84 9.59 9.50 -5.44
N MET A 85 8.34 9.82 -5.71
CA MET A 85 7.63 9.27 -6.85
C MET A 85 8.02 10.03 -8.12
N THR A 86 8.25 9.30 -9.20
CA THR A 86 8.52 9.89 -10.51
C THR A 86 7.19 10.26 -11.20
N ASP A 87 7.28 10.97 -12.32
CA ASP A 87 6.10 11.25 -13.14
C ASP A 87 5.47 9.95 -13.65
N ALA A 88 6.28 8.97 -14.03
CA ALA A 88 5.80 7.65 -14.41
C ALA A 88 5.09 6.94 -13.26
N GLY A 89 5.60 7.10 -12.04
CA GLY A 89 4.95 6.57 -10.83
C GLY A 89 3.59 7.22 -10.58
N ARG A 90 3.48 8.53 -10.73
CA ARG A 90 2.21 9.24 -10.58
C ARG A 90 1.18 8.80 -11.62
N GLU A 91 1.62 8.64 -12.86
CA GLU A 91 0.75 8.17 -13.93
C GLU A 91 0.27 6.73 -13.68
N ALA A 92 1.16 5.85 -13.27
CA ALA A 92 0.82 4.47 -12.91
C ALA A 92 -0.18 4.42 -11.76
N LEU A 93 0.01 5.25 -10.73
CA LEU A 93 -0.90 5.34 -9.60
C LEU A 93 -2.28 5.84 -10.04
N HIS A 94 -2.33 6.86 -10.88
CA HIS A 94 -3.58 7.40 -11.41
C HIS A 94 -4.36 6.33 -12.18
N THR A 95 -3.70 5.64 -13.09
CA THR A 95 -4.32 4.55 -13.87
C THR A 95 -4.78 3.41 -12.97
N ALA A 96 -3.97 3.05 -11.97
CA ALA A 96 -4.32 2.01 -11.01
C ALA A 96 -5.57 2.36 -10.21
N ARG A 97 -5.68 3.61 -9.74
CA ARG A 97 -6.86 4.09 -9.00
C ARG A 97 -8.13 3.95 -9.81
N GLN A 98 -8.09 4.26 -11.08
CA GLN A 98 -9.26 4.15 -11.96
C GLN A 98 -9.80 2.72 -12.03
N ARG A 99 -8.96 1.73 -11.76
CA ARG A 99 -9.36 0.31 -11.76
C ARG A 99 -9.72 -0.19 -10.36
N VAL A 100 -9.01 0.27 -9.34
CA VAL A 100 -9.19 -0.23 -7.97
C VAL A 100 -10.35 0.45 -7.25
N GLU A 101 -10.47 1.76 -7.35
CA GLU A 101 -11.51 2.50 -6.62
C GLU A 101 -12.94 2.07 -6.95
N PRO A 102 -13.33 1.85 -8.22
CA PRO A 102 -14.68 1.37 -8.50
C PRO A 102 -14.96 -0.02 -7.92
N MET A 103 -13.97 -0.88 -7.88
CA MET A 103 -14.07 -2.20 -7.26
C MET A 103 -14.27 -2.09 -5.76
N GLU A 104 -13.49 -1.24 -5.09
CA GLU A 104 -13.63 -0.99 -3.65
C GLU A 104 -14.98 -0.36 -3.33
N ALA A 105 -15.45 0.59 -4.14
CA ALA A 105 -16.75 1.21 -3.96
C ALA A 105 -17.86 0.17 -4.01
N ASN A 106 -17.80 -0.79 -4.93
CA ASN A 106 -18.78 -1.88 -5.00
C ASN A 106 -18.80 -2.73 -3.73
N VAL A 107 -17.63 -2.97 -3.14
CA VAL A 107 -17.55 -3.71 -1.87
C VAL A 107 -18.16 -2.89 -0.74
N TYR A 108 -17.82 -1.61 -0.65
CA TYR A 108 -18.34 -0.74 0.40
C TYR A 108 -19.84 -0.52 0.27
N ASP A 109 -20.37 -0.48 -0.94
CA ASP A 109 -21.81 -0.34 -1.17
C ASP A 109 -22.63 -1.54 -0.66
N ALA A 110 -21.99 -2.67 -0.41
CA ALA A 110 -22.63 -3.84 0.20
C ALA A 110 -22.93 -3.62 1.69
N PHE A 111 -22.40 -2.56 2.29
CA PHE A 111 -22.53 -2.27 3.72
C PHE A 111 -23.03 -0.84 3.93
N SER A 112 -23.77 -0.64 5.02
CA SER A 112 -24.12 0.72 5.45
C SER A 112 -22.89 1.42 6.06
N ALA A 113 -22.94 2.75 6.17
CA ALA A 113 -21.88 3.52 6.85
C ALA A 113 -21.67 3.05 8.29
N ARG A 114 -22.77 2.71 8.98
CA ARG A 114 -22.74 2.19 10.36
C ARG A 114 -22.01 0.84 10.41
N GLU A 115 -22.35 -0.07 9.49
CA GLU A 115 -21.73 -1.38 9.41
C GLU A 115 -20.23 -1.27 9.10
N LEU A 116 -19.82 -0.38 8.19
CA LEU A 116 -18.41 -0.15 7.89
C LEU A 116 -17.66 0.40 9.10
N GLY A 117 -18.27 1.33 9.84
CA GLY A 117 -17.67 1.87 11.06
C GLY A 117 -17.49 0.79 12.12
N ALA A 118 -18.50 -0.04 12.34
CA ALA A 118 -18.42 -1.17 13.27
C ALA A 118 -17.36 -2.18 12.85
N PHE A 119 -17.30 -2.48 11.56
CA PHE A 119 -16.32 -3.42 11.02
C PHE A 119 -14.88 -2.95 11.25
N ARG A 120 -14.61 -1.67 11.01
CA ARG A 120 -13.30 -1.07 11.30
C ARG A 120 -12.93 -1.19 12.77
N ASP A 121 -13.88 -0.87 13.65
CA ASP A 121 -13.67 -0.94 15.10
C ASP A 121 -13.37 -2.36 15.53
N TYR A 122 -14.12 -3.34 15.03
CA TYR A 122 -13.91 -4.73 15.37
C TYR A 122 -12.59 -5.27 14.84
N LEU A 123 -12.19 -4.91 13.62
CA LEU A 123 -10.89 -5.30 13.09
C LEU A 123 -9.72 -4.72 13.89
N SER A 124 -9.83 -3.45 14.27
CA SER A 124 -8.81 -2.80 15.10
C SER A 124 -8.69 -3.47 16.46
N ARG A 125 -9.82 -3.73 17.10
CA ARG A 125 -9.86 -4.43 18.41
C ARG A 125 -9.30 -5.85 18.31
N PHE A 126 -9.60 -6.55 17.22
CA PHE A 126 -9.07 -7.88 16.95
C PHE A 126 -7.55 -7.88 16.87
N ALA A 127 -7.00 -6.96 16.07
CA ALA A 127 -5.55 -6.82 15.91
C ALA A 127 -4.88 -6.45 17.23
N GLU A 128 -5.41 -5.45 17.94
CA GLU A 128 -4.88 -5.01 19.24
C GLU A 128 -4.89 -6.11 20.29
N ALA A 129 -5.92 -6.95 20.28
CA ALA A 129 -6.01 -8.05 21.23
C ALA A 129 -4.87 -9.05 21.06
N PHE A 130 -4.44 -9.30 19.82
CA PHE A 130 -3.29 -10.16 19.54
C PHE A 130 -1.96 -9.46 19.87
N GLU A 131 -1.86 -8.17 19.63
CA GLU A 131 -0.64 -7.40 19.91
C GLU A 131 -0.33 -7.29 21.39
N LYS A 132 -1.37 -7.22 22.22
CA LYS A 132 -1.24 -7.17 23.69
C LYS A 132 -1.00 -8.52 24.33
N GLY A 133 -1.32 -9.59 23.64
CA GLY A 133 -1.06 -10.94 24.09
C GLY A 133 0.41 -11.31 23.96
#